data_c4a7f4bfce229d1a62e000ebb2969aa0
#
_entry.id   c4a7f4bfce229d1a62e000ebb2969aa0
#
_cell.length_a   1.000
_cell.length_b   1.000
_cell.length_c   1.000
_cell.angle_alpha   90.00
_cell.angle_beta   90.00
_cell.angle_gamma   90.00
#
_symmetry.space_group_name_H-M   'P 1'
#
loop_
_entity.id
_entity.type
_entity.pdbx_description
1 polymer ?
#
loop_
_entity_poly.entity_id
_entity_poly.type
_entity_poly.pdbx_seq_one_letter_code
_entity_poly.pdbx_strand_id
1 'polypeptide(L)'
;MKGTGFPLRGTSLMVATIIGGGMFALPVAFVHVWYLKGLLALSATGLLMLMTGLILVDITMRFPQGASFHTFTKALLGPGASVVIGIAFCFVLYLLTYAYISGAASILNGLISPAGMGRGWLPIVLLSLTTSVILWAGGRLPGYILSCLIAVKFTLFLLLFAGAAGGVKLLRLLETTRGTSLQYYLPVIPVCIIAFGFHGSIPSLTRMYRRDNHRAITRSLYYGFAVSLLIYAFWLTITLGVLTPQAIQHVSNEGGNIGAFLAALNINQPTSATGLMFISFGCIAVLASLMSASIGLCDYLEDILKKRYRRASRPLAIFLTYFPPALACIFAPQGFLSALAFAGISLVLWSILLPPCLLIKARCSSLPPVYNFPGNNLLLKFITVVGAMLWLLMIYAFI
;
A
#
# COMPACT_ATOMS: atom_id res chain seq x y z
N MET A 1 25.84 -11.14 -22.98
CA MET A 1 24.57 -10.83 -23.64
C MET A 1 23.78 -9.91 -22.70
N LYS A 2 23.64 -8.61 -23.05
CA LYS A 2 22.84 -7.64 -22.29
C LYS A 2 21.37 -7.98 -22.58
N GLY A 3 20.67 -8.55 -21.59
CA GLY A 3 19.28 -8.97 -21.71
C GLY A 3 18.36 -7.78 -22.06
N THR A 4 17.95 -7.71 -23.33
CA THR A 4 16.95 -6.75 -23.84
C THR A 4 15.52 -7.19 -23.54
N GLY A 5 15.36 -8.32 -22.84
CA GLY A 5 14.05 -8.88 -22.51
C GLY A 5 13.26 -8.06 -21.46
N PHE A 6 11.95 -8.26 -21.46
CA PHE A 6 11.03 -7.67 -20.49
C PHE A 6 11.43 -8.10 -19.05
N PRO A 7 11.59 -7.17 -18.09
CA PRO A 7 12.07 -7.47 -16.75
C PRO A 7 10.94 -8.04 -15.87
N LEU A 8 10.38 -9.19 -16.24
CA LEU A 8 9.19 -9.80 -15.67
C LEU A 8 9.26 -9.91 -14.12
N ARG A 9 10.39 -10.41 -13.58
CA ARG A 9 10.51 -10.61 -12.11
C ARG A 9 10.38 -9.32 -11.32
N GLY A 10 11.06 -8.26 -11.74
CA GLY A 10 10.99 -6.97 -11.07
C GLY A 10 9.63 -6.30 -11.26
N THR A 11 9.07 -6.37 -12.47
CA THR A 11 7.72 -5.87 -12.75
C THR A 11 6.68 -6.57 -11.88
N SER A 12 6.73 -7.89 -11.77
CA SER A 12 5.83 -8.67 -10.91
C SER A 12 5.97 -8.31 -9.43
N LEU A 13 7.21 -8.09 -8.93
CA LEU A 13 7.44 -7.62 -7.57
C LEU A 13 6.76 -6.27 -7.34
N MET A 14 6.93 -5.32 -8.27
CA MET A 14 6.34 -3.98 -8.15
C MET A 14 4.81 -4.04 -8.16
N VAL A 15 4.21 -4.77 -9.12
CA VAL A 15 2.75 -4.95 -9.20
C VAL A 15 2.21 -5.63 -7.94
N ALA A 16 2.86 -6.70 -7.46
CA ALA A 16 2.44 -7.40 -6.25
C ALA A 16 2.50 -6.51 -4.99
N THR A 17 3.46 -5.59 -4.94
CA THR A 17 3.61 -4.62 -3.83
C THR A 17 2.57 -3.51 -3.91
N ILE A 18 2.31 -2.97 -5.10
CA ILE A 18 1.37 -1.86 -5.31
C ILE A 18 -0.07 -2.38 -5.12
N ILE A 19 -0.45 -3.47 -5.79
CA ILE A 19 -1.80 -4.01 -5.72
C ILE A 19 -2.00 -4.79 -4.42
N GLY A 20 -2.41 -4.08 -3.39
CA GLY A 20 -2.68 -4.61 -2.05
C GLY A 20 -4.12 -4.37 -1.58
N GLY A 21 -4.37 -4.54 -0.28
CA GLY A 21 -5.68 -4.26 0.33
C GLY A 21 -6.09 -2.78 0.25
N GLY A 22 -5.14 -1.87 0.02
CA GLY A 22 -5.43 -0.45 -0.18
C GLY A 22 -6.32 -0.14 -1.39
N MET A 23 -6.41 -1.06 -2.38
CA MET A 23 -7.30 -0.90 -3.53
C MET A 23 -8.78 -0.78 -3.15
N PHE A 24 -9.20 -1.40 -2.04
CA PHE A 24 -10.59 -1.31 -1.54
C PHE A 24 -10.94 0.06 -0.99
N ALA A 25 -9.95 0.82 -0.53
CA ALA A 25 -10.15 2.19 -0.05
C ALA A 25 -10.37 3.20 -1.19
N LEU A 26 -9.84 2.95 -2.40
CA LEU A 26 -9.91 3.90 -3.51
C LEU A 26 -11.34 4.24 -3.92
N PRO A 27 -12.27 3.29 -4.19
CA PRO A 27 -13.64 3.61 -4.55
C PRO A 27 -14.35 4.43 -3.46
N VAL A 28 -14.12 4.09 -2.19
CA VAL A 28 -14.73 4.77 -1.04
C VAL A 28 -14.16 6.18 -0.87
N ALA A 29 -12.85 6.36 -0.99
CA ALA A 29 -12.22 7.68 -0.94
C ALA A 29 -12.70 8.59 -2.08
N PHE A 30 -13.09 8.01 -3.22
CA PHE A 30 -13.54 8.76 -4.40
C PHE A 30 -15.01 9.19 -4.36
N VAL A 31 -15.74 8.91 -3.30
CA VAL A 31 -17.18 9.24 -3.16
C VAL A 31 -17.53 10.66 -3.53
N HIS A 32 -16.70 11.65 -3.23
CA HIS A 32 -16.93 13.07 -3.51
C HIS A 32 -16.33 13.57 -4.83
N VAL A 33 -15.27 12.93 -5.33
CA VAL A 33 -14.58 13.33 -6.58
C VAL A 33 -14.99 12.49 -7.77
N TRP A 34 -15.53 11.31 -7.50
CA TRP A 34 -15.99 10.29 -8.42
C TRP A 34 -14.90 9.79 -9.38
N TYR A 35 -15.29 9.07 -10.47
CA TYR A 35 -14.39 8.31 -11.31
C TYR A 35 -13.30 9.14 -11.99
N LEU A 36 -13.69 10.09 -12.85
CA LEU A 36 -12.71 10.80 -13.70
C LEU A 36 -11.74 11.65 -12.89
N LYS A 37 -12.26 12.44 -11.96
CA LYS A 37 -11.44 13.31 -11.10
C LYS A 37 -10.58 12.48 -10.14
N GLY A 38 -11.15 11.38 -9.60
CA GLY A 38 -10.41 10.44 -8.76
C GLY A 38 -9.28 9.75 -9.53
N LEU A 39 -9.52 9.32 -10.78
CA LEU A 39 -8.50 8.71 -11.64
C LEU A 39 -7.37 9.71 -11.99
N LEU A 40 -7.70 10.97 -12.22
CA LEU A 40 -6.71 12.04 -12.43
C LEU A 40 -5.85 12.25 -11.16
N ALA A 41 -6.48 12.33 -9.98
CA ALA A 41 -5.77 12.45 -8.71
C ALA A 41 -4.86 11.24 -8.45
N LEU A 42 -5.35 10.02 -8.69
CA LEU A 42 -4.59 8.78 -8.60
C LEU A 42 -3.40 8.77 -9.55
N SER A 43 -3.60 9.18 -10.80
CA SER A 43 -2.54 9.23 -11.82
C SER A 43 -1.47 10.27 -11.46
N ALA A 44 -1.87 11.46 -11.02
CA ALA A 44 -0.94 12.53 -10.63
C ALA A 44 -0.10 12.13 -9.41
N THR A 45 -0.73 11.59 -8.37
CA THR A 45 -0.02 11.09 -7.19
C THR A 45 0.86 9.90 -7.51
N GLY A 46 0.39 8.98 -8.35
CA GLY A 46 1.17 7.84 -8.81
C GLY A 46 2.40 8.24 -9.62
N LEU A 47 2.31 9.24 -10.49
CA LEU A 47 3.46 9.80 -11.22
C LEU A 47 4.47 10.44 -10.27
N LEU A 48 4.02 11.18 -9.26
CA LEU A 48 4.90 11.73 -8.23
C LEU A 48 5.62 10.59 -7.48
N MET A 49 4.90 9.54 -7.10
CA MET A 49 5.48 8.36 -6.46
C MET A 49 6.47 7.63 -7.38
N LEU A 50 6.19 7.52 -8.68
CA LEU A 50 7.14 6.96 -9.65
C LEU A 50 8.41 7.79 -9.74
N MET A 51 8.31 9.11 -9.81
CA MET A 51 9.48 10.01 -9.85
C MET A 51 10.34 9.85 -8.59
N THR A 52 9.74 9.86 -7.41
CA THR A 52 10.50 9.70 -6.16
C THR A 52 11.05 8.28 -5.99
N GLY A 53 10.36 7.27 -6.53
CA GLY A 53 10.87 5.91 -6.63
C GLY A 53 12.12 5.81 -7.53
N LEU A 54 12.15 6.47 -8.67
CA LEU A 54 13.34 6.53 -9.55
C LEU A 54 14.51 7.26 -8.87
N ILE A 55 14.23 8.34 -8.13
CA ILE A 55 15.24 9.02 -7.29
C ILE A 55 15.81 8.04 -6.26
N LEU A 56 14.95 7.25 -5.62
CA LEU A 56 15.38 6.27 -4.62
C LEU A 56 16.20 5.11 -5.24
N VAL A 57 15.93 4.73 -6.50
CA VAL A 57 16.81 3.79 -7.25
C VAL A 57 18.21 4.34 -7.39
N ASP A 58 18.35 5.62 -7.80
CA ASP A 58 19.66 6.29 -7.89
C ASP A 58 20.42 6.19 -6.56
N ILE A 59 19.77 6.57 -5.46
CA ILE A 59 20.36 6.50 -4.13
C ILE A 59 20.75 5.07 -3.76
N THR A 60 19.83 4.14 -3.88
CA THR A 60 20.05 2.74 -3.46
C THR A 60 21.22 2.11 -4.23
N MET A 61 21.39 2.46 -5.50
CA MET A 61 22.47 1.93 -6.33
C MET A 61 23.85 2.56 -6.04
N ARG A 62 23.91 3.69 -5.34
CA ARG A 62 25.20 4.28 -4.86
C ARG A 62 25.78 3.52 -3.66
N PHE A 63 24.94 2.80 -2.92
CA PHE A 63 25.34 2.02 -1.74
C PHE A 63 25.56 0.55 -2.09
N PRO A 64 26.26 -0.23 -1.22
CA PRO A 64 26.38 -1.67 -1.37
C PRO A 64 25.02 -2.35 -1.44
N GLN A 65 24.94 -3.48 -2.16
CA GLN A 65 23.71 -4.28 -2.24
C GLN A 65 23.28 -4.73 -0.83
N GLY A 66 22.01 -4.52 -0.52
CA GLY A 66 21.45 -4.82 0.79
C GLY A 66 21.37 -3.65 1.75
N ALA A 67 21.90 -2.46 1.38
CA ALA A 67 21.70 -1.26 2.15
C ALA A 67 20.20 -0.95 2.29
N SER A 68 19.78 -0.61 3.52
CA SER A 68 18.41 -0.25 3.86
C SER A 68 18.21 1.27 3.90
N PHE A 69 16.94 1.70 4.01
CA PHE A 69 16.61 3.10 4.29
C PHE A 69 17.39 3.68 5.47
N HIS A 70 17.52 2.90 6.54
CA HIS A 70 18.32 3.31 7.71
C HIS A 70 19.78 3.58 7.35
N THR A 71 20.39 2.71 6.54
CA THR A 71 21.80 2.81 6.16
C THR A 71 22.10 4.08 5.38
N PHE A 72 21.37 4.34 4.28
CA PHE A 72 21.67 5.51 3.46
C PHE A 72 21.17 6.82 4.09
N THR A 73 20.07 6.80 4.87
CA THR A 73 19.62 7.99 5.61
C THR A 73 20.65 8.37 6.66
N LYS A 74 21.17 7.40 7.44
CA LYS A 74 22.20 7.63 8.43
C LYS A 74 23.50 8.18 7.80
N ALA A 75 23.90 7.60 6.66
CA ALA A 75 25.15 8.01 5.99
C ALA A 75 25.07 9.42 5.39
N LEU A 76 23.92 9.84 4.84
CA LEU A 76 23.77 11.10 4.11
C LEU A 76 23.20 12.24 4.96
N LEU A 77 22.31 11.95 5.90
CA LEU A 77 21.59 12.95 6.71
C LEU A 77 21.87 12.83 8.23
N GLY A 78 22.64 11.82 8.62
CA GLY A 78 23.01 11.60 10.02
C GLY A 78 22.05 10.73 10.83
N PRO A 79 22.43 10.41 12.09
CA PRO A 79 21.69 9.45 12.92
C PRO A 79 20.29 9.94 13.32
N GLY A 80 20.11 11.24 13.61
CA GLY A 80 18.82 11.81 13.99
C GLY A 80 17.75 11.64 12.91
N ALA A 81 18.07 12.00 11.66
CA ALA A 81 17.17 11.80 10.53
C ALA A 81 16.80 10.31 10.33
N SER A 82 17.77 9.41 10.51
CA SER A 82 17.55 7.97 10.39
C SER A 82 16.58 7.43 11.44
N VAL A 83 16.60 7.97 12.67
CA VAL A 83 15.64 7.59 13.72
C VAL A 83 14.24 8.08 13.38
N VAL A 84 14.09 9.35 12.97
CA VAL A 84 12.78 9.92 12.59
C VAL A 84 12.14 9.13 11.45
N ILE A 85 12.91 8.84 10.40
CA ILE A 85 12.43 8.04 9.26
C ILE A 85 12.11 6.60 9.68
N GLY A 86 12.89 6.02 10.57
CA GLY A 86 12.62 4.69 11.12
C GLY A 86 11.30 4.63 11.91
N ILE A 87 11.00 5.66 12.69
CA ILE A 87 9.72 5.79 13.42
C ILE A 87 8.57 5.95 12.41
N ALA A 88 8.70 6.83 11.42
CA ALA A 88 7.67 7.03 10.40
C ALA A 88 7.41 5.76 9.59
N PHE A 89 8.44 5.00 9.23
CA PHE A 89 8.33 3.72 8.55
C PHE A 89 7.59 2.68 9.40
N CYS A 90 8.00 2.54 10.66
CA CYS A 90 7.36 1.63 11.61
C CYS A 90 5.88 1.99 11.82
N PHE A 91 5.57 3.27 11.97
CA PHE A 91 4.22 3.79 12.14
C PHE A 91 3.31 3.44 10.95
N VAL A 92 3.81 3.62 9.70
CA VAL A 92 3.08 3.18 8.50
C VAL A 92 2.76 1.70 8.54
N LEU A 93 3.74 0.84 8.88
CA LEU A 93 3.52 -0.60 8.95
C LEU A 93 2.52 -1.00 10.06
N TYR A 94 2.52 -0.31 11.20
CA TYR A 94 1.51 -0.49 12.25
C TYR A 94 0.10 -0.14 11.78
N LEU A 95 -0.04 1.01 11.11
CA LEU A 95 -1.32 1.43 10.55
C LEU A 95 -1.83 0.47 9.46
N LEU A 96 -0.93 -0.02 8.60
CA LEU A 96 -1.29 -1.02 7.59
C LEU A 96 -1.70 -2.36 8.24
N THR A 97 -0.97 -2.83 9.26
CA THR A 97 -1.33 -4.06 9.97
C THR A 97 -2.70 -3.92 10.63
N TYR A 98 -2.96 -2.80 11.32
CA TYR A 98 -4.27 -2.50 11.89
C TYR A 98 -5.36 -2.46 10.82
N ALA A 99 -5.16 -1.72 9.72
CA ALA A 99 -6.14 -1.60 8.64
C ALA A 99 -6.51 -2.97 8.07
N TYR A 100 -5.52 -3.83 7.84
CA TYR A 100 -5.77 -5.14 7.25
C TYR A 100 -6.38 -6.14 8.24
N ILE A 101 -6.07 -6.07 9.53
CA ILE A 101 -6.80 -6.84 10.56
C ILE A 101 -8.26 -6.38 10.62
N SER A 102 -8.51 -5.06 10.69
CA SER A 102 -9.85 -4.48 10.68
C SER A 102 -10.64 -4.90 9.43
N GLY A 103 -10.03 -4.76 8.24
CA GLY A 103 -10.65 -5.14 6.98
C GLY A 103 -10.98 -6.63 6.88
N ALA A 104 -10.03 -7.52 7.24
CA ALA A 104 -10.26 -8.96 7.23
C ALA A 104 -11.31 -9.39 8.26
N ALA A 105 -11.25 -8.82 9.46
CA ALA A 105 -12.23 -9.11 10.52
C ALA A 105 -13.64 -8.67 10.11
N SER A 106 -13.78 -7.55 9.40
CA SER A 106 -15.08 -7.07 8.92
C SER A 106 -15.71 -8.01 7.90
N ILE A 107 -14.91 -8.58 6.97
CA ILE A 107 -15.38 -9.57 6.02
C ILE A 107 -15.84 -10.83 6.75
N LEU A 108 -15.02 -11.34 7.67
CA LEU A 108 -15.35 -12.56 8.44
C LEU A 108 -16.60 -12.35 9.31
N ASN A 109 -16.77 -11.20 9.94
CA ASN A 109 -17.97 -10.88 10.70
C ASN A 109 -19.22 -10.90 9.81
N GLY A 110 -19.14 -10.35 8.60
CA GLY A 110 -20.24 -10.38 7.63
C GLY A 110 -20.62 -11.80 7.17
N LEU A 111 -19.65 -12.72 7.11
CA LEU A 111 -19.87 -14.11 6.74
C LEU A 111 -20.41 -14.98 7.90
N ILE A 112 -19.91 -14.77 9.13
CA ILE A 112 -20.23 -15.61 10.30
C ILE A 112 -21.54 -15.16 10.96
N SER A 113 -21.84 -13.87 10.95
CA SER A 113 -22.96 -13.29 11.68
C SER A 113 -23.67 -12.19 10.87
N PRO A 114 -24.41 -12.57 9.81
CA PRO A 114 -25.13 -11.59 8.99
C PRO A 114 -26.12 -10.73 9.77
N ALA A 115 -26.61 -11.23 10.92
CA ALA A 115 -27.57 -10.55 11.80
C ALA A 115 -26.94 -9.64 12.86
N GLY A 116 -25.62 -9.37 12.80
CA GLY A 116 -24.94 -8.46 13.72
C GLY A 116 -24.75 -8.97 15.17
N MET A 117 -25.12 -10.22 15.46
CA MET A 117 -25.00 -10.83 16.80
C MET A 117 -23.63 -11.48 17.07
N GLY A 118 -22.64 -11.30 16.16
CA GLY A 118 -21.30 -11.85 16.32
C GLY A 118 -20.48 -11.11 17.36
N ARG A 119 -19.60 -11.83 18.06
CA ARG A 119 -18.57 -11.22 18.92
C ARG A 119 -17.52 -10.58 18.01
N GLY A 120 -17.66 -9.29 17.69
CA GLY A 120 -16.81 -8.56 16.72
C GLY A 120 -15.31 -8.66 16.97
N TRP A 121 -14.88 -8.94 18.20
CA TRP A 121 -13.49 -9.14 18.58
C TRP A 121 -12.93 -10.52 18.17
N LEU A 122 -13.78 -11.54 18.00
CA LEU A 122 -13.34 -12.93 17.75
C LEU A 122 -12.55 -13.08 16.45
N PRO A 123 -13.01 -12.59 15.27
CA PRO A 123 -12.20 -12.60 14.06
C PRO A 123 -10.88 -11.86 14.17
N ILE A 124 -10.84 -10.74 14.92
CA ILE A 124 -9.60 -9.96 15.15
C ILE A 124 -8.56 -10.84 15.86
N VAL A 125 -8.96 -11.51 16.94
CA VAL A 125 -8.08 -12.40 17.71
C VAL A 125 -7.65 -13.60 16.89
N LEU A 126 -8.57 -14.27 16.21
CA LEU A 126 -8.27 -15.46 15.39
C LEU A 126 -7.29 -15.12 14.27
N LEU A 127 -7.50 -14.02 13.53
CA LEU A 127 -6.60 -13.57 12.47
C LEU A 127 -5.21 -13.24 13.01
N SER A 128 -5.15 -12.50 14.12
CA SER A 128 -3.88 -12.12 14.74
C SER A 128 -3.10 -13.33 15.26
N LEU A 129 -3.77 -14.29 15.89
CA LEU A 129 -3.15 -15.52 16.35
C LEU A 129 -2.67 -16.40 15.20
N THR A 130 -3.52 -16.64 14.19
CA THR A 130 -3.16 -17.47 13.04
C THR A 130 -1.94 -16.92 12.31
N THR A 131 -1.94 -15.61 12.03
CA THR A 131 -0.81 -14.97 11.35
C THR A 131 0.43 -14.91 12.24
N SER A 132 0.28 -14.75 13.56
CA SER A 132 1.39 -14.85 14.52
C SER A 132 2.03 -16.24 14.52
N VAL A 133 1.23 -17.30 14.51
CA VAL A 133 1.72 -18.69 14.45
C VAL A 133 2.50 -18.94 13.15
N ILE A 134 2.00 -18.43 12.01
CA ILE A 134 2.70 -18.53 10.72
C ILE A 134 4.06 -17.82 10.78
N LEU A 135 4.14 -16.63 11.35
CA LEU A 135 5.39 -15.90 11.52
C LEU A 135 6.34 -16.59 12.51
N TRP A 136 5.76 -17.18 13.55
CA TRP A 136 6.55 -17.91 14.57
C TRP A 136 7.17 -19.20 14.03
N ALA A 137 6.47 -19.92 13.16
CA ALA A 137 7.01 -21.08 12.46
C ALA A 137 8.28 -20.73 11.66
N GLY A 138 8.44 -19.49 11.23
CA GLY A 138 9.69 -18.95 10.69
C GLY A 138 10.13 -19.58 9.38
N GLY A 139 11.44 -19.48 9.10
CA GLY A 139 12.05 -20.07 7.93
C GLY A 139 11.46 -19.55 6.61
N ARG A 140 11.15 -20.48 5.69
CA ARG A 140 10.58 -20.15 4.36
C ARG A 140 9.06 -20.14 4.33
N LEU A 141 8.39 -20.61 5.39
CA LEU A 141 6.93 -20.82 5.41
C LEU A 141 6.13 -19.53 5.20
N PRO A 142 6.39 -18.42 5.92
CA PRO A 142 5.66 -17.17 5.70
C PRO A 142 5.76 -16.68 4.25
N GLY A 143 6.94 -16.79 3.64
CA GLY A 143 7.17 -16.39 2.25
C GLY A 143 6.42 -17.27 1.24
N TYR A 144 6.34 -18.58 1.45
CA TYR A 144 5.56 -19.48 0.61
C TYR A 144 4.07 -19.19 0.69
N ILE A 145 3.53 -19.02 1.92
CA ILE A 145 2.12 -18.67 2.13
C ILE A 145 1.81 -17.33 1.43
N LEU A 146 2.63 -16.31 1.62
CA LEU A 146 2.45 -15.01 0.96
C LEU A 146 2.47 -15.15 -0.57
N SER A 147 3.40 -15.92 -1.13
CA SER A 147 3.50 -16.14 -2.58
C SER A 147 2.25 -16.85 -3.11
N CYS A 148 1.73 -17.84 -2.40
CA CYS A 148 0.49 -18.53 -2.74
C CYS A 148 -0.71 -17.58 -2.70
N LEU A 149 -0.86 -16.79 -1.64
CA LEU A 149 -1.92 -15.78 -1.53
C LEU A 149 -1.87 -14.77 -2.67
N ILE A 150 -0.67 -14.31 -3.06
CA ILE A 150 -0.48 -13.39 -4.18
C ILE A 150 -0.90 -14.04 -5.50
N ALA A 151 -0.51 -15.28 -5.75
CA ALA A 151 -0.90 -16.01 -6.96
C ALA A 151 -2.42 -16.18 -7.05
N VAL A 152 -3.06 -16.66 -5.97
CA VAL A 152 -4.52 -16.82 -5.89
C VAL A 152 -5.23 -15.48 -6.06
N LYS A 153 -4.74 -14.40 -5.44
CA LYS A 153 -5.28 -13.05 -5.59
C LYS A 153 -5.32 -12.62 -7.06
N PHE A 154 -4.22 -12.77 -7.80
CA PHE A 154 -4.18 -12.37 -9.20
C PHE A 154 -5.06 -13.26 -10.08
N THR A 155 -5.15 -14.56 -9.81
CA THR A 155 -6.07 -15.47 -10.51
C THR A 155 -7.53 -15.05 -10.30
N LEU A 156 -7.92 -14.80 -9.04
CA LEU A 156 -9.28 -14.34 -8.72
C LEU A 156 -9.56 -12.96 -9.34
N PHE A 157 -8.57 -12.06 -9.38
CA PHE A 157 -8.71 -10.77 -10.05
C PHE A 157 -9.01 -10.92 -11.54
N LEU A 158 -8.30 -11.82 -12.25
CA LEU A 158 -8.53 -12.09 -13.67
C LEU A 158 -9.90 -12.73 -13.92
N LEU A 159 -10.34 -13.66 -13.06
CA LEU A 159 -11.67 -14.27 -13.15
C LEU A 159 -12.77 -13.23 -12.90
N LEU A 160 -12.58 -12.37 -11.92
CA LEU A 160 -13.50 -11.28 -11.61
C LEU A 160 -13.59 -10.28 -12.76
N PHE A 161 -12.48 -10.04 -13.46
CA PHE A 161 -12.42 -9.23 -14.67
C PHE A 161 -13.37 -9.77 -15.75
N ALA A 162 -13.34 -11.09 -15.99
CA ALA A 162 -14.18 -11.71 -17.00
C ALA A 162 -15.68 -11.72 -16.62
N GLY A 163 -16.00 -11.84 -15.31
CA GLY A 163 -17.38 -11.96 -14.82
C GLY A 163 -18.11 -10.65 -14.57
N ALA A 164 -17.41 -9.60 -14.18
CA ALA A 164 -18.03 -8.36 -13.70
C ALA A 164 -18.40 -7.34 -14.80
N ALA A 165 -17.91 -7.52 -16.02
CA ALA A 165 -18.11 -6.57 -17.12
C ALA A 165 -19.61 -6.34 -17.46
N GLY A 166 -20.45 -7.36 -17.32
CA GLY A 166 -21.90 -7.28 -17.60
C GLY A 166 -22.71 -6.40 -16.64
N GLY A 167 -22.18 -6.11 -15.45
CA GLY A 167 -22.87 -5.27 -14.43
C GLY A 167 -22.52 -3.78 -14.51
N VAL A 168 -21.53 -3.39 -15.31
CA VAL A 168 -21.01 -2.03 -15.38
C VAL A 168 -21.94 -1.13 -16.19
N LYS A 169 -22.44 -0.07 -15.56
CA LYS A 169 -23.20 1.00 -16.21
C LYS A 169 -22.26 2.19 -16.48
N LEU A 170 -21.80 2.32 -17.72
CA LEU A 170 -20.84 3.37 -18.12
C LEU A 170 -21.34 4.78 -17.81
N LEU A 171 -22.64 5.05 -17.91
CA LEU A 171 -23.22 6.34 -17.57
C LEU A 171 -22.97 6.73 -16.11
N ARG A 172 -22.87 5.77 -15.19
CA ARG A 172 -22.54 6.04 -13.77
C ARG A 172 -21.14 6.63 -13.59
N LEU A 173 -20.18 6.26 -14.44
CA LEU A 173 -18.84 6.81 -14.41
C LEU A 173 -18.78 8.30 -14.73
N LEU A 174 -19.78 8.79 -15.47
CA LEU A 174 -19.91 10.20 -15.87
C LEU A 174 -20.75 11.00 -14.86
N GLU A 175 -21.29 10.37 -13.82
CA GLU A 175 -22.03 11.10 -12.80
C GLU A 175 -21.13 12.19 -12.18
N THR A 176 -21.67 13.41 -12.14
CA THR A 176 -20.96 14.55 -11.54
C THR A 176 -21.33 14.66 -10.08
N THR A 177 -20.39 14.34 -9.21
CA THR A 177 -20.54 14.67 -7.80
C THR A 177 -20.25 16.14 -7.55
N ARG A 178 -20.80 16.71 -6.48
CA ARG A 178 -20.73 18.14 -6.14
C ARG A 178 -19.32 18.68 -5.85
N GLY A 179 -18.30 17.81 -5.86
CA GLY A 179 -16.94 18.14 -5.44
C GLY A 179 -16.08 18.80 -6.51
N THR A 180 -16.15 20.12 -6.65
CA THR A 180 -15.15 20.92 -7.38
C THR A 180 -14.15 21.60 -6.43
N SER A 181 -14.47 21.72 -5.16
CA SER A 181 -13.68 22.39 -4.15
C SER A 181 -12.48 21.53 -3.70
N LEU A 182 -11.33 22.15 -3.41
CA LEU A 182 -10.10 21.51 -2.97
C LEU A 182 -10.30 20.61 -1.73
N GLN A 183 -11.20 20.98 -0.85
CA GLN A 183 -11.54 20.21 0.36
C GLN A 183 -11.95 18.75 0.08
N TYR A 184 -12.52 18.44 -1.09
CA TYR A 184 -12.91 17.09 -1.46
C TYR A 184 -11.74 16.23 -1.97
N TYR A 185 -10.65 16.87 -2.42
CA TYR A 185 -9.45 16.16 -2.86
C TYR A 185 -8.48 15.84 -1.72
N LEU A 186 -8.47 16.66 -0.66
CA LEU A 186 -7.54 16.49 0.45
C LEU A 186 -7.63 15.11 1.13
N PRO A 187 -8.81 14.52 1.40
CA PRO A 187 -8.92 13.16 1.94
C PRO A 187 -8.54 12.06 0.93
N VAL A 188 -8.63 12.35 -0.37
CA VAL A 188 -8.33 11.40 -1.46
C VAL A 188 -6.83 11.19 -1.63
N ILE A 189 -6.04 12.26 -1.54
CA ILE A 189 -4.60 12.25 -1.83
C ILE A 189 -3.83 11.24 -0.96
N PRO A 190 -4.01 11.16 0.38
CA PRO A 190 -3.31 10.19 1.22
C PRO A 190 -3.59 8.75 0.80
N VAL A 191 -4.85 8.44 0.44
CA VAL A 191 -5.26 7.12 -0.01
C VAL A 191 -4.63 6.77 -1.37
N CYS A 192 -4.53 7.75 -2.28
CA CYS A 192 -3.81 7.56 -3.55
C CYS A 192 -2.30 7.35 -3.33
N ILE A 193 -1.69 8.06 -2.40
CA ILE A 193 -0.27 7.91 -2.05
C ILE A 193 0.00 6.52 -1.48
N ILE A 194 -0.80 6.05 -0.51
CA ILE A 194 -0.60 4.72 0.08
C ILE A 194 -0.88 3.60 -0.93
N ALA A 195 -1.79 3.80 -1.89
CA ALA A 195 -2.05 2.87 -2.97
C ALA A 195 -0.80 2.62 -3.83
N PHE A 196 0.06 3.63 -4.01
CA PHE A 196 1.37 3.50 -4.68
C PHE A 196 2.55 3.38 -3.71
N GLY A 197 2.36 2.78 -2.55
CA GLY A 197 3.36 2.64 -1.48
C GLY A 197 4.44 1.58 -1.74
N PHE A 198 5.14 1.61 -2.86
CA PHE A 198 6.15 0.60 -3.25
C PHE A 198 7.59 0.91 -2.85
N HIS A 199 7.88 2.08 -2.31
CA HIS A 199 9.25 2.55 -2.04
C HIS A 199 10.04 1.59 -1.14
N GLY A 200 9.38 0.95 -0.16
CA GLY A 200 9.99 -0.06 0.69
C GLY A 200 10.55 -1.28 -0.04
N SER A 201 10.05 -1.57 -1.25
CA SER A 201 10.48 -2.71 -2.06
C SER A 201 11.66 -2.40 -2.99
N ILE A 202 12.06 -1.12 -3.15
CA ILE A 202 13.16 -0.73 -4.05
C ILE A 202 14.50 -1.36 -3.68
N PRO A 203 14.92 -1.43 -2.39
CA PRO A 203 16.13 -2.15 -2.03
C PRO A 203 16.07 -3.65 -2.39
N SER A 204 14.91 -4.28 -2.31
CA SER A 204 14.71 -5.66 -2.73
C SER A 204 14.76 -5.81 -4.26
N LEU A 205 14.15 -4.88 -4.99
CA LEU A 205 14.21 -4.83 -6.46
C LEU A 205 15.66 -4.69 -6.94
N THR A 206 16.46 -3.82 -6.34
CA THR A 206 17.86 -3.63 -6.73
C THR A 206 18.72 -4.88 -6.44
N ARG A 207 18.39 -5.68 -5.42
CA ARG A 207 19.06 -6.95 -5.12
C ARG A 207 18.75 -8.07 -6.12
N MET A 208 17.60 -8.01 -6.80
CA MET A 208 17.20 -9.03 -7.80
C MET A 208 18.03 -8.97 -9.09
N TYR A 209 18.65 -7.83 -9.35
CA TYR A 209 19.45 -7.61 -10.55
C TYR A 209 20.91 -7.36 -10.24
N ARG A 210 21.78 -7.61 -11.23
CA ARG A 210 23.19 -7.23 -11.12
C ARG A 210 23.29 -5.70 -11.01
N ARG A 211 24.28 -5.21 -10.28
CA ARG A 211 24.47 -3.79 -10.00
C ARG A 211 24.59 -2.92 -11.26
N ASP A 212 25.12 -3.46 -12.35
CA ASP A 212 25.28 -2.80 -13.65
C ASP A 212 23.99 -2.74 -14.49
N ASN A 213 22.96 -3.50 -14.12
CA ASN A 213 21.72 -3.60 -14.89
C ASN A 213 20.64 -2.62 -14.41
N HIS A 214 21.01 -1.33 -14.28
CA HIS A 214 20.08 -0.27 -13.89
C HIS A 214 18.87 -0.16 -14.85
N ARG A 215 19.04 -0.48 -16.14
CA ARG A 215 17.97 -0.46 -17.13
C ARG A 215 16.84 -1.44 -16.81
N ALA A 216 17.17 -2.64 -16.34
CA ALA A 216 16.15 -3.60 -15.93
C ALA A 216 15.40 -3.14 -14.68
N ILE A 217 16.11 -2.50 -13.73
CA ILE A 217 15.52 -1.97 -12.50
C ILE A 217 14.54 -0.83 -12.81
N THR A 218 14.96 0.17 -13.58
CA THR A 218 14.11 1.31 -13.95
C THR A 218 12.93 0.89 -14.81
N ARG A 219 13.12 -0.01 -15.79
CA ARG A 219 12.02 -0.59 -16.59
C ARG A 219 11.02 -1.36 -15.72
N SER A 220 11.49 -2.09 -14.68
CA SER A 220 10.60 -2.76 -13.72
C SER A 220 9.69 -1.76 -12.99
N LEU A 221 10.22 -0.57 -12.63
CA LEU A 221 9.40 0.49 -12.03
C LEU A 221 8.37 1.03 -13.02
N TYR A 222 8.79 1.39 -14.23
CA TYR A 222 7.87 1.92 -15.26
C TYR A 222 6.76 0.95 -15.60
N TYR A 223 7.10 -0.31 -15.88
CA TYR A 223 6.09 -1.33 -16.20
C TYR A 223 5.24 -1.69 -14.99
N GLY A 224 5.85 -1.79 -13.79
CA GLY A 224 5.13 -2.04 -12.55
C GLY A 224 4.10 -0.94 -12.26
N PHE A 225 4.49 0.32 -12.42
CA PHE A 225 3.59 1.46 -12.28
C PHE A 225 2.46 1.44 -13.33
N ALA A 226 2.81 1.30 -14.61
CA ALA A 226 1.83 1.32 -15.69
C ALA A 226 0.78 0.20 -15.55
N VAL A 227 1.23 -1.03 -15.29
CA VAL A 227 0.33 -2.19 -15.06
C VAL A 227 -0.54 -1.95 -13.84
N SER A 228 0.01 -1.45 -12.74
CA SER A 228 -0.75 -1.18 -11.53
C SER A 228 -1.78 -0.07 -11.73
N LEU A 229 -1.44 0.99 -12.45
CA LEU A 229 -2.39 2.06 -12.79
C LEU A 229 -3.54 1.53 -13.65
N LEU A 230 -3.26 0.68 -14.64
CA LEU A 230 -4.29 0.01 -15.44
C LEU A 230 -5.20 -0.89 -14.60
N ILE A 231 -4.62 -1.66 -13.67
CA ILE A 231 -5.39 -2.50 -12.73
C ILE A 231 -6.28 -1.63 -11.85
N TYR A 232 -5.79 -0.51 -11.32
CA TYR A 232 -6.59 0.42 -10.52
C TYR A 232 -7.68 1.11 -11.33
N ALA A 233 -7.37 1.57 -12.56
CA ALA A 233 -8.38 2.18 -13.44
C ALA A 233 -9.51 1.19 -13.71
N PHE A 234 -9.15 -0.06 -14.01
CA PHE A 234 -10.12 -1.12 -14.24
C PHE A 234 -10.94 -1.45 -12.98
N TRP A 235 -10.29 -1.59 -11.81
CA TRP A 235 -10.98 -1.80 -10.53
C TRP A 235 -12.00 -0.70 -10.24
N LEU A 236 -11.60 0.57 -10.43
CA LEU A 236 -12.48 1.72 -10.27
C LEU A 236 -13.63 1.72 -11.28
N THR A 237 -13.37 1.33 -12.54
CA THR A 237 -14.42 1.21 -13.57
C THR A 237 -15.49 0.22 -13.14
N ILE A 238 -15.09 -0.98 -12.67
CA ILE A 238 -16.05 -1.98 -12.21
C ILE A 238 -16.80 -1.47 -10.97
N THR A 239 -16.10 -1.05 -9.95
CA THR A 239 -16.71 -0.74 -8.66
C THR A 239 -17.61 0.49 -8.71
N LEU A 240 -17.17 1.58 -9.34
CA LEU A 240 -17.97 2.79 -9.51
C LEU A 240 -19.01 2.68 -10.64
N GLY A 241 -18.83 1.76 -11.58
CA GLY A 241 -19.83 1.46 -12.60
C GLY A 241 -20.96 0.57 -12.09
N VAL A 242 -20.72 -0.22 -11.05
CA VAL A 242 -21.73 -1.09 -10.40
C VAL A 242 -22.42 -0.36 -9.25
N LEU A 243 -21.68 0.31 -8.38
CA LEU A 243 -22.22 1.00 -7.20
C LEU A 243 -22.71 2.41 -7.53
N THR A 244 -23.77 2.85 -6.83
CA THR A 244 -24.23 4.24 -6.88
C THR A 244 -23.44 5.11 -5.90
N PRO A 245 -23.38 6.44 -6.10
CA PRO A 245 -22.77 7.35 -5.13
C PRO A 245 -23.32 7.20 -3.71
N GLN A 246 -24.63 6.97 -3.60
CA GLN A 246 -25.31 6.77 -2.31
C GLN A 246 -24.85 5.49 -1.61
N ALA A 247 -24.67 4.38 -2.35
CA ALA A 247 -24.17 3.14 -1.79
C ALA A 247 -22.74 3.29 -1.27
N ILE A 248 -21.87 4.00 -2.02
CA ILE A 248 -20.50 4.27 -1.60
C ILE A 248 -20.48 5.25 -0.42
N GLN A 249 -21.36 6.26 -0.39
CA GLN A 249 -21.48 7.18 0.73
C GLN A 249 -21.87 6.44 2.02
N HIS A 250 -22.79 5.48 1.94
CA HIS A 250 -23.15 4.62 3.08
C HIS A 250 -21.94 3.85 3.61
N VAL A 251 -21.18 3.19 2.72
CA VAL A 251 -19.95 2.49 3.10
C VAL A 251 -18.92 3.46 3.72
N SER A 252 -18.79 4.67 3.16
CA SER A 252 -17.90 5.71 3.70
C SER A 252 -18.28 6.12 5.12
N ASN A 253 -19.59 6.30 5.38
CA ASN A 253 -20.11 6.62 6.71
C ASN A 253 -19.88 5.51 7.75
N GLU A 254 -19.74 4.26 7.30
CA GLU A 254 -19.34 3.10 8.11
C GLU A 254 -17.81 2.94 8.24
N GLY A 255 -17.04 4.01 8.03
CA GLY A 255 -15.58 4.00 8.14
C GLY A 255 -14.84 3.38 6.96
N GLY A 256 -15.50 3.20 5.81
CA GLY A 256 -14.95 2.57 4.63
C GLY A 256 -14.68 1.08 4.81
N ASN A 257 -15.46 0.42 5.65
CA ASN A 257 -15.31 -0.98 6.03
C ASN A 257 -15.37 -1.89 4.79
N ILE A 258 -14.37 -2.77 4.63
CA ILE A 258 -14.28 -3.67 3.46
C ILE A 258 -15.46 -4.65 3.40
N GLY A 259 -15.91 -5.17 4.54
CA GLY A 259 -17.06 -6.06 4.60
C GLY A 259 -18.33 -5.42 4.06
N ALA A 260 -18.63 -4.18 4.50
CA ALA A 260 -19.75 -3.40 3.99
C ALA A 260 -19.61 -3.09 2.49
N PHE A 261 -18.41 -2.75 2.04
CA PHE A 261 -18.12 -2.50 0.62
C PHE A 261 -18.37 -3.74 -0.25
N LEU A 262 -17.89 -4.90 0.18
CA LEU A 262 -18.09 -6.17 -0.54
C LEU A 262 -19.56 -6.61 -0.51
N ALA A 263 -20.27 -6.38 0.60
CA ALA A 263 -21.70 -6.64 0.69
C ALA A 263 -22.49 -5.76 -0.28
N ALA A 264 -22.18 -4.48 -0.37
CA ALA A 264 -22.78 -3.57 -1.33
C ALA A 264 -22.51 -4.00 -2.79
N LEU A 265 -21.29 -4.45 -3.10
CA LEU A 265 -20.96 -5.03 -4.41
C LEU A 265 -21.76 -6.31 -4.69
N ASN A 266 -21.85 -7.23 -3.72
CA ASN A 266 -22.56 -8.50 -3.87
C ASN A 266 -24.04 -8.30 -4.21
N ILE A 267 -24.73 -7.42 -3.52
CA ILE A 267 -26.16 -7.12 -3.74
C ILE A 267 -26.40 -6.54 -5.15
N ASN A 268 -25.45 -5.81 -5.69
CA ASN A 268 -25.57 -5.14 -6.99
C ASN A 268 -25.04 -5.97 -8.18
N GLN A 269 -24.66 -7.24 -7.95
CA GLN A 269 -24.18 -8.11 -9.04
C GLN A 269 -25.32 -8.82 -9.76
N PRO A 270 -25.16 -9.08 -11.07
CA PRO A 270 -26.18 -9.80 -11.85
C PRO A 270 -26.31 -11.27 -11.46
N THR A 271 -25.27 -11.86 -10.87
CA THR A 271 -25.27 -13.28 -10.45
C THR A 271 -24.63 -13.45 -9.07
N SER A 272 -25.12 -14.44 -8.30
CA SER A 272 -24.54 -14.82 -7.00
C SER A 272 -23.08 -15.31 -7.14
N ALA A 273 -22.73 -15.93 -8.27
CA ALA A 273 -21.35 -16.37 -8.53
C ALA A 273 -20.38 -15.20 -8.59
N THR A 274 -20.74 -14.10 -9.26
CA THR A 274 -19.90 -12.89 -9.34
C THR A 274 -19.74 -12.24 -7.96
N GLY A 275 -20.81 -12.19 -7.16
CA GLY A 275 -20.76 -11.71 -5.78
C GLY A 275 -19.80 -12.52 -4.90
N LEU A 276 -19.87 -13.85 -4.99
CA LEU A 276 -18.96 -14.74 -4.27
C LEU A 276 -17.48 -14.54 -4.70
N MET A 277 -17.23 -14.29 -5.99
CA MET A 277 -15.90 -13.97 -6.48
C MET A 277 -15.35 -12.66 -5.87
N PHE A 278 -16.18 -11.62 -5.70
CA PHE A 278 -15.78 -10.37 -5.02
C PHE A 278 -15.38 -10.62 -3.58
N ILE A 279 -16.18 -11.40 -2.84
CA ILE A 279 -15.89 -11.72 -1.43
C ILE A 279 -14.59 -12.53 -1.33
N SER A 280 -14.45 -13.59 -2.15
CA SER A 280 -13.26 -14.45 -2.16
C SER A 280 -12.00 -13.65 -2.52
N PHE A 281 -12.07 -12.79 -3.54
CA PHE A 281 -10.98 -11.89 -3.92
C PHE A 281 -10.63 -10.95 -2.77
N GLY A 282 -11.63 -10.34 -2.12
CA GLY A 282 -11.44 -9.44 -0.99
C GLY A 282 -10.72 -10.11 0.18
N CYS A 283 -11.18 -11.29 0.59
CA CYS A 283 -10.55 -12.09 1.65
C CYS A 283 -9.06 -12.35 1.34
N ILE A 284 -8.76 -12.91 0.16
CA ILE A 284 -7.39 -13.27 -0.22
C ILE A 284 -6.51 -12.03 -0.38
N ALA A 285 -7.03 -10.94 -0.96
CA ALA A 285 -6.26 -9.72 -1.16
C ALA A 285 -5.89 -9.05 0.18
N VAL A 286 -6.82 -9.01 1.13
CA VAL A 286 -6.56 -8.43 2.47
C VAL A 286 -5.62 -9.31 3.28
N LEU A 287 -5.78 -10.64 3.25
CA LEU A 287 -4.89 -11.58 3.92
C LEU A 287 -3.46 -11.52 3.37
N ALA A 288 -3.29 -11.43 2.05
CA ALA A 288 -1.97 -11.25 1.43
C ALA A 288 -1.32 -9.94 1.89
N SER A 289 -2.10 -8.86 2.00
CA SER A 289 -1.61 -7.56 2.45
C SER A 289 -1.28 -7.55 3.94
N LEU A 290 -2.10 -8.19 4.78
CA LEU A 290 -1.83 -8.40 6.20
C LEU A 290 -0.49 -9.15 6.40
N MET A 291 -0.32 -10.28 5.71
CA MET A 291 0.92 -11.06 5.78
C MET A 291 2.14 -10.23 5.34
N SER A 292 2.02 -9.49 4.23
CA SER A 292 3.12 -8.64 3.74
C SER A 292 3.52 -7.55 4.73
N ALA A 293 2.55 -6.80 5.26
CA ALA A 293 2.78 -5.73 6.24
C ALA A 293 3.35 -6.29 7.55
N SER A 294 2.79 -7.40 8.04
CA SER A 294 3.21 -8.04 9.29
C SER A 294 4.63 -8.61 9.21
N ILE A 295 5.01 -9.24 8.09
CA ILE A 295 6.39 -9.70 7.88
C ILE A 295 7.33 -8.50 7.93
N GLY A 296 7.02 -7.43 7.19
CA GLY A 296 7.85 -6.22 7.17
C GLY A 296 8.01 -5.58 8.54
N LEU A 297 6.92 -5.46 9.30
CA LEU A 297 6.93 -4.90 10.66
C LEU A 297 7.70 -5.79 11.63
N CYS A 298 7.45 -7.10 11.61
CA CYS A 298 8.12 -8.06 12.47
C CYS A 298 9.63 -8.07 12.25
N ASP A 299 10.08 -8.12 10.99
CA ASP A 299 11.50 -8.12 10.65
C ASP A 299 12.17 -6.80 11.08
N TYR A 300 11.49 -5.66 10.88
CA TYR A 300 11.99 -4.36 11.33
C TYR A 300 12.12 -4.28 12.86
N LEU A 301 11.10 -4.73 13.60
CA LEU A 301 11.14 -4.77 15.07
C LEU A 301 12.20 -5.74 15.58
N GLU A 302 12.32 -6.92 14.95
CA GLU A 302 13.33 -7.89 15.32
C GLU A 302 14.74 -7.32 15.16
N ASP A 303 15.02 -6.59 14.09
CA ASP A 303 16.34 -5.96 13.87
C ASP A 303 16.67 -4.90 14.94
N ILE A 304 15.67 -4.16 15.43
CA ILE A 304 15.85 -3.23 16.55
C ILE A 304 16.11 -3.98 17.86
N LEU A 305 15.33 -5.04 18.12
CA LEU A 305 15.38 -5.80 19.37
C LEU A 305 16.62 -6.69 19.49
N LYS A 306 17.17 -7.21 18.39
CA LYS A 306 18.38 -8.05 18.38
C LYS A 306 19.57 -7.42 19.08
N LYS A 307 19.69 -6.10 19.06
CA LYS A 307 20.76 -5.37 19.74
C LYS A 307 20.71 -5.53 21.25
N ARG A 308 19.51 -5.71 21.84
CA ARG A 308 19.28 -5.76 23.28
C ARG A 308 18.87 -7.16 23.79
N TYR A 309 18.09 -7.91 22.99
CA TYR A 309 17.44 -9.16 23.40
C TYR A 309 17.71 -10.29 22.41
N ARG A 310 18.96 -10.78 22.33
CA ARG A 310 19.40 -11.76 21.31
C ARG A 310 18.50 -12.99 21.15
N ARG A 311 18.07 -13.64 22.29
CA ARG A 311 17.27 -14.89 22.25
C ARG A 311 15.77 -14.66 22.18
N ALA A 312 15.28 -13.54 22.73
CA ALA A 312 13.85 -13.23 22.80
C ALA A 312 13.38 -12.26 21.72
N SER A 313 14.25 -11.87 20.76
CA SER A 313 13.94 -10.85 19.77
C SER A 313 12.77 -11.24 18.86
N ARG A 314 12.75 -12.46 18.35
CA ARG A 314 11.70 -12.92 17.41
C ARG A 314 10.32 -13.06 18.08
N PRO A 315 10.14 -13.78 19.23
CA PRO A 315 8.85 -13.84 19.91
C PRO A 315 8.32 -12.45 20.33
N LEU A 316 9.21 -11.60 20.86
CA LEU A 316 8.84 -10.24 21.26
C LEU A 316 8.46 -9.37 20.04
N ALA A 317 9.17 -9.49 18.93
CA ALA A 317 8.83 -8.80 17.68
C ALA A 317 7.46 -9.22 17.17
N ILE A 318 7.12 -10.51 17.17
CA ILE A 318 5.81 -11.02 16.77
C ILE A 318 4.71 -10.47 17.68
N PHE A 319 4.92 -10.52 19.02
CA PHE A 319 3.97 -9.96 19.97
C PHE A 319 3.72 -8.47 19.70
N LEU A 320 4.78 -7.67 19.56
CA LEU A 320 4.68 -6.24 19.26
C LEU A 320 4.07 -5.96 17.88
N THR A 321 4.22 -6.86 16.91
CA THR A 321 3.63 -6.72 15.58
C THR A 321 2.11 -6.80 15.63
N TYR A 322 1.54 -7.70 16.43
CA TYR A 322 0.11 -7.97 16.40
C TYR A 322 -0.66 -7.41 17.59
N PHE A 323 -0.07 -7.38 18.79
CA PHE A 323 -0.80 -6.94 19.99
C PHE A 323 -1.32 -5.51 19.91
N PRO A 324 -0.51 -4.47 19.58
CA PRO A 324 -1.02 -3.11 19.52
C PRO A 324 -2.07 -2.91 18.43
N PRO A 325 -1.91 -3.40 17.16
CA PRO A 325 -2.94 -3.27 16.16
C PRO A 325 -4.22 -4.04 16.46
N ALA A 326 -4.12 -5.25 17.02
CA ALA A 326 -5.29 -6.04 17.40
C ALA A 326 -6.09 -5.35 18.51
N LEU A 327 -5.39 -4.82 19.52
CA LEU A 327 -6.01 -4.05 20.60
C LEU A 327 -6.72 -2.80 20.03
N ALA A 328 -6.06 -2.05 19.16
CA ALA A 328 -6.67 -0.91 18.50
C ALA A 328 -7.92 -1.31 17.68
N CYS A 329 -7.90 -2.46 16.98
CA CYS A 329 -9.06 -2.97 16.24
C CYS A 329 -10.25 -3.35 17.17
N ILE A 330 -9.98 -3.81 18.38
CA ILE A 330 -11.06 -4.13 19.35
C ILE A 330 -11.79 -2.86 19.78
N PHE A 331 -11.05 -1.77 20.01
CA PHE A 331 -11.64 -0.49 20.44
C PHE A 331 -12.19 0.34 19.28
N ALA A 332 -11.60 0.23 18.09
CA ALA A 332 -11.99 0.99 16.88
C ALA A 332 -12.06 0.06 15.66
N PRO A 333 -13.08 -0.80 15.54
CA PRO A 333 -13.14 -1.80 14.46
C PRO A 333 -13.37 -1.21 13.06
N GLN A 334 -13.86 0.04 12.98
CA GLN A 334 -14.22 0.70 11.72
C GLN A 334 -13.14 1.67 11.20
N GLY A 335 -11.89 1.48 11.58
CA GLY A 335 -10.80 2.41 11.25
C GLY A 335 -10.04 2.10 9.95
N PHE A 336 -10.54 1.25 9.06
CA PHE A 336 -9.80 0.82 7.86
C PHE A 336 -9.39 2.00 6.97
N LEU A 337 -10.35 2.82 6.54
CA LEU A 337 -10.10 3.95 5.64
C LEU A 337 -9.23 5.02 6.30
N SER A 338 -9.53 5.37 7.55
CA SER A 338 -8.78 6.35 8.32
C SER A 338 -7.33 5.91 8.54
N ALA A 339 -7.09 4.64 8.87
CA ALA A 339 -5.75 4.12 9.04
C ALA A 339 -4.94 4.18 7.75
N LEU A 340 -5.54 3.87 6.60
CA LEU A 340 -4.88 4.00 5.31
C LEU A 340 -4.58 5.47 4.97
N ALA A 341 -5.48 6.40 5.31
CA ALA A 341 -5.24 7.82 5.12
C ALA A 341 -4.07 8.31 6.00
N PHE A 342 -4.04 7.99 7.29
CA PHE A 342 -2.92 8.32 8.18
C PHE A 342 -1.61 7.64 7.75
N ALA A 343 -1.67 6.40 7.26
CA ALA A 343 -0.51 5.73 6.68
C ALA A 343 0.00 6.48 5.44
N GLY A 344 -0.89 6.97 4.58
CA GLY A 344 -0.56 7.79 3.41
C GLY A 344 0.12 9.11 3.79
N ILE A 345 -0.41 9.83 4.79
CA ILE A 345 0.20 11.06 5.32
C ILE A 345 1.63 10.79 5.82
N SER A 346 1.80 9.72 6.61
CA SER A 346 3.10 9.35 7.16
C SER A 346 4.07 8.84 6.09
N LEU A 347 3.55 8.17 5.05
CA LEU A 347 4.35 7.67 3.92
C LEU A 347 5.04 8.80 3.18
N VAL A 348 4.43 10.00 3.06
CA VAL A 348 5.02 11.17 2.39
C VAL A 348 6.41 11.50 2.91
N LEU A 349 6.64 11.36 4.23
CA LEU A 349 7.92 11.71 4.87
C LEU A 349 9.10 10.94 4.25
N TRP A 350 8.94 9.66 4.01
CA TRP A 350 10.04 8.82 3.55
C TRP A 350 9.94 8.37 2.10
N SER A 351 8.79 8.55 1.45
CA SER A 351 8.62 8.23 0.03
C SER A 351 8.71 9.45 -0.90
N ILE A 352 8.28 10.63 -0.45
CA ILE A 352 8.26 11.85 -1.28
C ILE A 352 9.31 12.85 -0.81
N LEU A 353 9.40 13.15 0.49
CA LEU A 353 10.30 14.18 1.01
C LEU A 353 11.75 13.69 1.11
N LEU A 354 11.96 12.49 1.63
CA LEU A 354 13.30 11.96 1.90
C LEU A 354 14.13 11.74 0.63
N PRO A 355 13.63 11.10 -0.46
CA PRO A 355 14.46 10.76 -1.62
C PRO A 355 15.14 11.97 -2.29
N PRO A 356 14.45 13.10 -2.58
CA PRO A 356 15.11 14.26 -3.15
C PRO A 356 16.19 14.84 -2.25
N CYS A 357 15.94 14.91 -0.92
CA CYS A 357 16.92 15.39 0.06
C CYS A 357 18.17 14.51 0.08
N LEU A 358 17.99 13.18 0.07
CA LEU A 358 19.10 12.23 0.01
C LEU A 358 19.90 12.36 -1.28
N LEU A 359 19.22 12.51 -2.44
CA LEU A 359 19.92 12.60 -3.72
C LEU A 359 20.72 13.90 -3.84
N ILE A 360 20.20 15.04 -3.36
CA ILE A 360 20.96 16.31 -3.30
C ILE A 360 22.26 16.11 -2.50
N LYS A 361 22.17 15.48 -1.33
CA LYS A 361 23.35 15.18 -0.50
C LYS A 361 24.29 14.16 -1.15
N ALA A 362 23.73 13.10 -1.78
CA ALA A 362 24.52 12.10 -2.47
C ALA A 362 25.30 12.66 -3.67
N ARG A 363 24.75 13.64 -4.37
CA ARG A 363 25.45 14.34 -5.48
C ARG A 363 26.60 15.22 -5.00
N CYS A 364 26.55 15.70 -3.76
CA CYS A 364 27.64 16.46 -3.14
C CYS A 364 28.69 15.54 -2.48
N SER A 365 28.44 14.24 -2.42
CA SER A 365 29.37 13.26 -1.83
C SER A 365 30.24 12.59 -2.90
N SER A 366 31.29 11.90 -2.49
CA SER A 366 32.18 11.12 -3.35
C SER A 366 31.57 9.80 -3.87
N LEU A 367 30.28 9.54 -3.60
CA LEU A 367 29.61 8.31 -4.00
C LEU A 367 29.30 8.31 -5.52
N PRO A 368 29.94 7.44 -6.32
CA PRO A 368 29.76 7.43 -7.77
C PRO A 368 28.35 6.96 -8.14
N PRO A 369 27.68 7.61 -9.11
CA PRO A 369 26.38 7.14 -9.60
C PRO A 369 26.55 5.89 -10.48
N VAL A 370 25.75 4.85 -10.24
CA VAL A 370 25.58 3.71 -11.13
C VAL A 370 24.41 3.95 -12.08
N TYR A 371 23.35 4.53 -11.57
CA TYR A 371 22.25 5.13 -12.29
C TYR A 371 22.18 6.61 -11.91
N ASN A 372 21.99 7.49 -12.86
CA ASN A 372 21.86 8.92 -12.61
C ASN A 372 20.44 9.36 -12.98
N PHE A 373 19.67 9.76 -11.97
CA PHE A 373 18.33 10.31 -12.18
C PHE A 373 18.44 11.61 -13.02
N PRO A 374 17.68 11.74 -14.13
CA PRO A 374 17.88 12.82 -15.11
C PRO A 374 17.45 14.22 -14.62
N GLY A 375 16.84 14.33 -13.43
CA GLY A 375 16.43 15.62 -12.87
C GLY A 375 17.59 16.41 -12.26
N ASN A 376 17.59 17.72 -12.43
CA ASN A 376 18.54 18.63 -11.79
C ASN A 376 18.18 18.91 -10.32
N ASN A 377 19.06 19.62 -9.59
CA ASN A 377 18.79 19.93 -8.18
C ASN A 377 17.61 20.89 -7.98
N LEU A 378 17.25 21.69 -8.98
CA LEU A 378 16.08 22.56 -8.93
C LEU A 378 14.79 21.70 -8.92
N LEU A 379 14.70 20.69 -9.78
CA LEU A 379 13.58 19.74 -9.79
C LEU A 379 13.48 18.99 -8.45
N LEU A 380 14.61 18.55 -7.88
CA LEU A 380 14.61 17.88 -6.58
C LEU A 380 14.07 18.78 -5.46
N LYS A 381 14.51 20.05 -5.43
CA LYS A 381 13.99 21.05 -4.48
C LYS A 381 12.50 21.29 -4.70
N PHE A 382 12.05 21.40 -5.96
CA PHE A 382 10.64 21.57 -6.30
C PHE A 382 9.79 20.39 -5.81
N ILE A 383 10.22 19.14 -6.04
CA ILE A 383 9.54 17.94 -5.51
C ILE A 383 9.46 17.98 -3.97
N THR A 384 10.55 18.41 -3.30
CA THR A 384 10.56 18.54 -1.83
C THR A 384 9.55 19.57 -1.35
N VAL A 385 9.49 20.75 -1.99
CA VAL A 385 8.52 21.81 -1.64
C VAL A 385 7.09 21.35 -1.87
N VAL A 386 6.79 20.77 -3.03
CA VAL A 386 5.46 20.20 -3.34
C VAL A 386 5.09 19.12 -2.33
N GLY A 387 6.01 18.21 -2.01
CA GLY A 387 5.79 17.17 -1.01
C GLY A 387 5.50 17.73 0.39
N ALA A 388 6.24 18.77 0.80
CA ALA A 388 6.01 19.43 2.09
C ALA A 388 4.66 20.16 2.14
N MET A 389 4.29 20.87 1.06
CA MET A 389 2.98 21.51 0.95
C MET A 389 1.84 20.48 1.00
N LEU A 390 1.94 19.40 0.24
CA LEU A 390 0.95 18.31 0.27
C LEU A 390 0.85 17.70 1.67
N TRP A 391 1.96 17.46 2.33
CA TRP A 391 1.98 16.89 3.69
C TRP A 391 1.27 17.81 4.69
N LEU A 392 1.58 19.11 4.69
CA LEU A 392 0.94 20.10 5.56
C LEU A 392 -0.56 20.24 5.27
N LEU A 393 -0.95 20.29 4.00
CA LEU A 393 -2.37 20.35 3.60
C LEU A 393 -3.15 19.10 4.04
N MET A 394 -2.54 17.91 3.93
CA MET A 394 -3.17 16.68 4.39
C MET A 394 -3.32 16.66 5.91
N ILE A 395 -2.31 17.08 6.67
CA ILE A 395 -2.42 17.22 8.13
C ILE A 395 -3.56 18.19 8.49
N TYR A 396 -3.59 19.36 7.86
CA TYR A 396 -4.65 20.36 8.08
C TYR A 396 -6.07 19.81 7.81
N ALA A 397 -6.21 18.94 6.81
CA ALA A 397 -7.51 18.37 6.46
C ALA A 397 -7.98 17.26 7.43
N PHE A 398 -7.09 16.72 8.27
CA PHE A 398 -7.40 15.65 9.22
C PHE A 398 -7.39 16.11 10.70
N ILE A 399 -7.04 17.38 10.95
CA ILE A 399 -7.19 18.07 12.24
C ILE A 399 -8.46 18.90 12.22
#